data_a89923ac942645c025995c97a03b8efc
#
_entry.id   a89923ac942645c025995c97a03b8efc
#
_cell.length_a   1.000
_cell.length_b   1.000
_cell.length_c   1.000
_cell.angle_alpha   90.00
_cell.angle_beta   90.00
_cell.angle_gamma   90.00
#
_symmetry.space_group_name_H-M   'P 1'
#
loop_
_entity.id
_entity.type
_entity.pdbx_description
1 polymer ?
#
loop_
_entity_poly.entity_id
_entity_poly.type
_entity_poly.pdbx_seq_one_letter_code
_entity_poly.pdbx_strand_id
1 'polypeptide(L)'
;MMKTVLYICSSFLSLCSFGQDTAHTAQYRQKLLKAYPDCITGFDKNYVVFKNGTRLLFDDRKVKTLTEQYSNADIEDQLKAAYIKGKTPKPAEFDDPGRIRNDSFFKCMYGATPAAVKQNLATITWLPGLAPQSLQVTRINGVDKQLQAVSDELEKLPAFLKYVGKAAGTFNWRVIKGTTRPSTHSYGIAIDINTDFSNYWQWDNKTTDENRKIPDYVNRIPFEIVAIFEKHGFIWGGKWYHYDTMHFEYRPELLAD
;
A
#
# COMPACT_ATOMS: atom_id res chain seq x y z
N MET A 1 16.86 -17.86 -69.92
CA MET A 1 17.57 -17.13 -68.84
C MET A 1 16.54 -16.72 -67.77
N MET A 2 16.40 -17.51 -66.70
CA MET A 2 15.51 -17.23 -65.62
C MET A 2 16.33 -16.55 -64.47
N LYS A 3 15.96 -15.33 -64.08
CA LYS A 3 16.58 -14.64 -62.95
C LYS A 3 15.82 -15.02 -61.70
N THR A 4 16.47 -15.75 -60.79
CA THR A 4 15.97 -16.07 -59.47
C THR A 4 16.18 -14.86 -58.55
N VAL A 5 15.09 -14.29 -58.03
CA VAL A 5 15.15 -13.22 -57.02
C VAL A 5 15.09 -13.85 -55.65
N LEU A 6 16.16 -13.69 -54.86
CA LEU A 6 16.30 -14.18 -53.49
C LEU A 6 15.70 -13.12 -52.55
N TYR A 7 14.56 -13.42 -51.91
CA TYR A 7 14.01 -12.61 -50.83
C TYR A 7 14.73 -12.95 -49.51
N ILE A 8 15.55 -12.03 -49.02
CA ILE A 8 16.11 -12.10 -47.67
C ILE A 8 15.06 -11.54 -46.70
N CYS A 9 14.41 -12.43 -45.96
CA CYS A 9 13.50 -12.07 -44.89
C CYS A 9 14.32 -11.70 -43.64
N SER A 10 14.47 -10.40 -43.39
CA SER A 10 15.15 -9.88 -42.21
C SER A 10 14.19 -9.95 -41.00
N SER A 11 14.35 -10.98 -40.18
CA SER A 11 13.67 -11.07 -38.90
C SER A 11 14.40 -10.21 -37.89
N PHE A 12 13.94 -8.97 -37.73
CA PHE A 12 14.30 -8.16 -36.57
C PHE A 12 13.57 -8.72 -35.34
N LEU A 13 14.24 -9.56 -34.53
CA LEU A 13 13.78 -9.93 -33.23
C LEU A 13 13.88 -8.70 -32.32
N SER A 14 12.77 -8.32 -31.76
CA SER A 14 12.63 -7.30 -30.69
C SER A 14 13.36 -7.76 -29.42
N LEU A 15 14.63 -7.41 -29.30
CA LEU A 15 15.45 -7.66 -28.09
C LEU A 15 15.25 -6.61 -26.99
N CYS A 16 14.39 -5.59 -27.22
CA CYS A 16 14.26 -4.45 -26.29
C CYS A 16 13.32 -4.69 -25.10
N SER A 17 12.38 -5.64 -25.15
CA SER A 17 11.42 -5.80 -24.03
C SER A 17 11.96 -6.61 -22.86
N PHE A 18 12.84 -7.57 -23.09
CA PHE A 18 13.39 -8.41 -22.00
C PHE A 18 14.34 -7.68 -21.04
N GLY A 19 15.03 -6.65 -21.47
CA GLY A 19 16.00 -5.92 -20.65
C GLY A 19 15.33 -4.93 -19.69
N GLN A 20 14.22 -4.34 -20.07
CA GLN A 20 13.51 -3.34 -19.26
C GLN A 20 12.69 -4.01 -18.15
N ASP A 21 12.02 -5.13 -18.42
CA ASP A 21 11.29 -5.92 -17.44
C ASP A 21 12.22 -6.46 -16.34
N THR A 22 13.43 -6.90 -16.68
CA THR A 22 14.40 -7.39 -15.69
C THR A 22 14.93 -6.29 -14.77
N ALA A 23 15.06 -5.05 -15.25
CA ALA A 23 15.52 -3.92 -14.44
C ALA A 23 14.46 -3.50 -13.40
N HIS A 24 13.20 -3.38 -13.79
CA HIS A 24 12.09 -3.08 -12.88
C HIS A 24 11.89 -4.21 -11.85
N THR A 25 11.92 -5.46 -12.28
CA THR A 25 11.84 -6.62 -11.39
C THR A 25 12.95 -6.60 -10.32
N ALA A 26 14.18 -6.29 -10.71
CA ALA A 26 15.30 -6.18 -9.77
C ALA A 26 15.07 -5.03 -8.75
N GLN A 27 14.58 -3.88 -9.20
CA GLN A 27 14.25 -2.74 -8.34
C GLN A 27 13.14 -3.09 -7.35
N TYR A 28 12.05 -3.72 -7.78
CA TYR A 28 10.95 -4.14 -6.91
C TYR A 28 11.41 -5.13 -5.83
N ARG A 29 12.26 -6.09 -6.19
CA ARG A 29 12.87 -7.03 -5.24
C ARG A 29 13.70 -6.31 -4.19
N GLN A 30 14.52 -5.35 -4.57
CA GLN A 30 15.32 -4.54 -3.64
C GLN A 30 14.43 -3.71 -2.70
N LYS A 31 13.36 -3.11 -3.21
CA LYS A 31 12.37 -2.39 -2.39
C LYS A 31 11.77 -3.28 -1.30
N LEU A 32 11.39 -4.51 -1.63
CA LEU A 32 10.83 -5.46 -0.66
C LEU A 32 11.85 -5.89 0.39
N LEU A 33 13.09 -6.18 0.01
CA LEU A 33 14.16 -6.55 0.94
C LEU A 33 14.51 -5.41 1.90
N LYS A 34 14.56 -4.18 1.39
CA LYS A 34 14.84 -2.98 2.18
C LYS A 34 13.69 -2.67 3.15
N ALA A 35 12.44 -2.86 2.69
CA ALA A 35 11.24 -2.55 3.45
C ALA A 35 10.94 -3.55 4.58
N TYR A 36 11.24 -4.83 4.38
CA TYR A 36 10.83 -5.92 5.27
C TYR A 36 11.99 -6.86 5.66
N PRO A 37 13.13 -6.33 6.16
CA PRO A 37 14.32 -7.12 6.46
C PRO A 37 14.07 -8.15 7.57
N ASP A 38 13.06 -7.92 8.43
CA ASP A 38 12.70 -8.84 9.51
C ASP A 38 11.79 -9.99 9.06
N CYS A 39 11.18 -9.90 7.89
CA CYS A 39 10.25 -10.89 7.37
C CYS A 39 10.77 -11.62 6.14
N ILE A 40 11.48 -10.94 5.25
CA ILE A 40 11.94 -11.48 3.96
C ILE A 40 13.43 -11.80 4.03
N THR A 41 13.82 -13.02 3.62
CA THR A 41 15.23 -13.44 3.54
C THR A 41 15.83 -13.24 2.17
N GLY A 42 15.03 -13.24 1.11
CA GLY A 42 15.51 -13.13 -0.26
C GLY A 42 14.51 -13.59 -1.31
N PHE A 43 15.06 -13.90 -2.46
CA PHE A 43 14.32 -14.43 -3.59
C PHE A 43 14.96 -15.72 -4.08
N ASP A 44 14.13 -16.71 -4.40
CA ASP A 44 14.55 -17.90 -5.12
C ASP A 44 13.80 -17.96 -6.45
N LYS A 45 14.51 -17.71 -7.56
CA LYS A 45 13.92 -17.54 -8.90
C LYS A 45 12.81 -16.50 -8.86
N ASN A 46 11.57 -16.91 -9.10
CA ASN A 46 10.38 -16.05 -9.11
C ASN A 46 9.55 -16.15 -7.82
N TYR A 47 10.21 -16.49 -6.69
CA TYR A 47 9.53 -16.59 -5.39
C TYR A 47 10.18 -15.66 -4.36
N VAL A 48 9.35 -14.93 -3.62
CA VAL A 48 9.76 -14.28 -2.37
C VAL A 48 9.90 -15.35 -1.30
N VAL A 49 11.01 -15.35 -0.58
CA VAL A 49 11.30 -16.29 0.50
C VAL A 49 11.23 -15.57 1.84
N PHE A 50 10.34 -16.03 2.72
CA PHE A 50 10.15 -15.47 4.05
C PHE A 50 10.98 -16.21 5.10
N LYS A 51 11.30 -15.53 6.23
CA LYS A 51 12.06 -16.13 7.35
C LYS A 51 11.40 -17.38 7.95
N ASN A 52 10.09 -17.50 7.88
CA ASN A 52 9.36 -18.69 8.33
C ASN A 52 9.40 -19.86 7.32
N GLY A 53 10.18 -19.75 6.24
CA GLY A 53 10.31 -20.75 5.18
C GLY A 53 9.21 -20.70 4.12
N THR A 54 8.19 -19.86 4.27
CA THR A 54 7.15 -19.71 3.25
C THR A 54 7.72 -19.10 1.98
N ARG A 55 7.23 -19.59 0.84
CA ARG A 55 7.59 -19.08 -0.49
C ARG A 55 6.31 -18.66 -1.21
N LEU A 56 6.26 -17.41 -1.63
CA LEU A 56 5.14 -16.86 -2.42
C LEU A 56 5.62 -16.47 -3.80
N LEU A 57 4.80 -16.76 -4.82
CA LEU A 57 5.08 -16.37 -6.20
C LEU A 57 5.16 -14.84 -6.27
N PHE A 58 6.25 -14.33 -6.89
CA PHE A 58 6.46 -12.89 -7.03
C PHE A 58 5.65 -12.31 -8.18
N ASP A 59 5.70 -12.94 -9.36
CA ASP A 59 5.05 -12.51 -10.60
C ASP A 59 4.43 -13.74 -11.29
N ASP A 60 3.13 -13.72 -11.56
CA ASP A 60 2.41 -14.79 -12.26
C ASP A 60 2.44 -14.62 -13.79
N ARG A 61 3.08 -13.56 -14.28
CA ARG A 61 3.26 -13.20 -15.69
C ARG A 61 1.97 -13.01 -16.48
N LYS A 62 0.89 -12.70 -15.79
CA LYS A 62 -0.41 -12.44 -16.44
C LYS A 62 -0.63 -10.94 -16.63
N VAL A 63 -1.21 -10.60 -17.76
CA VAL A 63 -1.79 -9.28 -17.96
C VAL A 63 -3.17 -9.28 -17.32
N LYS A 64 -3.39 -8.40 -16.35
CA LYS A 64 -4.63 -8.33 -15.55
C LYS A 64 -5.37 -7.04 -15.83
N THR A 65 -6.68 -7.12 -15.96
CA THR A 65 -7.58 -5.96 -15.90
C THR A 65 -7.51 -5.33 -14.51
N LEU A 66 -7.96 -4.08 -14.36
CA LEU A 66 -7.98 -3.39 -13.06
C LEU A 66 -8.75 -4.19 -11.99
N THR A 67 -9.91 -4.74 -12.33
CA THR A 67 -10.70 -5.59 -11.43
C THR A 67 -9.94 -6.84 -11.00
N GLU A 68 -9.21 -7.47 -11.91
CA GLU A 68 -8.36 -8.63 -11.58
C GLU A 68 -7.17 -8.24 -10.73
N GLN A 69 -6.57 -7.06 -10.96
CA GLN A 69 -5.50 -6.54 -10.10
C GLN A 69 -6.00 -6.31 -8.67
N TYR A 70 -7.20 -5.78 -8.47
CA TYR A 70 -7.76 -5.64 -7.13
C TYR A 70 -8.08 -6.98 -6.45
N SER A 71 -8.55 -7.97 -7.18
CA SER A 71 -9.04 -9.24 -6.61
C SER A 71 -8.00 -10.36 -6.58
N ASN A 72 -7.00 -10.31 -7.44
CA ASN A 72 -6.04 -11.40 -7.67
C ASN A 72 -4.63 -10.89 -8.04
N ALA A 73 -4.16 -9.83 -7.38
CA ALA A 73 -2.81 -9.33 -7.55
C ALA A 73 -1.76 -10.38 -7.15
N ASP A 74 -0.68 -10.49 -7.91
CA ASP A 74 0.56 -11.06 -7.41
C ASP A 74 1.39 -10.00 -6.63
N ILE A 75 2.59 -10.37 -6.18
CA ILE A 75 3.41 -9.46 -5.37
C ILE A 75 4.00 -8.34 -6.23
N GLU A 76 4.31 -8.60 -7.50
CA GLU A 76 4.82 -7.59 -8.42
C GLU A 76 3.75 -6.52 -8.72
N ASP A 77 2.49 -6.93 -8.94
CA ASP A 77 1.38 -6.03 -9.26
C ASP A 77 1.21 -4.92 -8.22
N GLN A 78 1.40 -5.24 -6.93
CA GLN A 78 1.27 -4.24 -5.86
C GLN A 78 2.35 -3.13 -5.89
N LEU A 79 3.44 -3.34 -6.66
CA LEU A 79 4.57 -2.41 -6.78
C LEU A 79 4.53 -1.58 -8.07
N LYS A 80 3.66 -1.93 -9.02
CA LYS A 80 3.58 -1.27 -10.34
C LYS A 80 3.04 0.15 -10.26
N ALA A 81 2.04 0.40 -9.43
CA ALA A 81 1.53 1.75 -9.21
C ALA A 81 2.48 2.55 -8.30
N ALA A 82 3.10 3.58 -8.85
CA ALA A 82 4.09 4.39 -8.14
C ALA A 82 3.42 5.32 -7.11
N TYR A 83 3.78 5.18 -5.84
CA TYR A 83 3.40 6.14 -4.82
C TYR A 83 4.41 7.30 -4.79
N ILE A 84 3.95 8.51 -5.09
CA ILE A 84 4.80 9.71 -5.13
C ILE A 84 4.75 10.41 -3.77
N LYS A 85 5.90 10.53 -3.08
CA LYS A 85 6.01 11.25 -1.81
C LYS A 85 5.74 12.75 -1.97
N GLY A 86 5.34 13.37 -0.86
CA GLY A 86 5.14 14.82 -0.77
C GLY A 86 3.83 15.29 -1.40
N LYS A 87 3.74 16.61 -1.64
CA LYS A 87 2.53 17.22 -2.22
C LYS A 87 2.37 16.80 -3.68
N THR A 88 1.27 16.15 -3.96
CA THR A 88 0.93 15.68 -5.32
C THR A 88 -0.35 16.38 -5.80
N PRO A 89 -0.54 16.50 -7.12
CA PRO A 89 -1.83 16.93 -7.67
C PRO A 89 -2.93 15.90 -7.38
N LYS A 90 -4.16 16.21 -7.79
CA LYS A 90 -5.27 15.25 -7.81
C LYS A 90 -4.81 13.93 -8.47
N PRO A 91 -5.14 12.76 -7.89
CA PRO A 91 -4.83 11.47 -8.50
C PRO A 91 -5.39 11.34 -9.92
N ALA A 92 -4.66 10.66 -10.79
CA ALA A 92 -5.14 10.32 -12.13
C ALA A 92 -6.29 9.31 -12.05
N GLU A 93 -7.11 9.23 -13.11
CA GLU A 93 -8.23 8.29 -13.18
C GLU A 93 -7.72 6.85 -12.99
N PHE A 94 -8.29 6.13 -12.02
CA PHE A 94 -7.94 4.76 -11.62
C PHE A 94 -6.49 4.56 -11.14
N ASP A 95 -5.79 5.61 -10.76
CA ASP A 95 -4.47 5.51 -10.13
C ASP A 95 -4.63 5.39 -8.61
N ASP A 96 -4.38 4.19 -8.09
CA ASP A 96 -4.61 3.81 -6.69
C ASP A 96 -3.36 3.14 -6.08
N PRO A 97 -2.21 3.84 -5.95
CA PRO A 97 -0.97 3.24 -5.45
C PRO A 97 -1.13 2.71 -4.02
N GLY A 98 -1.01 1.40 -3.85
CA GLY A 98 -1.18 0.70 -2.58
C GLY A 98 -2.54 0.00 -2.39
N ARG A 99 -3.59 0.31 -3.18
CA ARG A 99 -4.85 -0.43 -3.11
C ARG A 99 -4.78 -1.81 -3.77
N ILE A 100 -3.92 -1.99 -4.79
CA ILE A 100 -3.61 -3.30 -5.37
C ILE A 100 -2.69 -4.04 -4.40
N ARG A 101 -3.13 -5.20 -3.87
CA ARG A 101 -2.43 -5.95 -2.82
C ARG A 101 -2.53 -7.45 -3.03
N ASN A 102 -1.43 -8.14 -2.75
CA ASN A 102 -1.43 -9.60 -2.61
C ASN A 102 -1.75 -9.98 -1.17
N ASP A 103 -2.95 -10.48 -0.90
CA ASP A 103 -3.40 -10.85 0.45
C ASP A 103 -2.52 -11.90 1.12
N SER A 104 -1.99 -12.86 0.36
CA SER A 104 -1.12 -13.91 0.90
C SER A 104 0.19 -13.34 1.42
N PHE A 105 0.71 -12.28 0.79
CA PHE A 105 1.91 -11.57 1.24
C PHE A 105 1.69 -10.94 2.63
N PHE A 106 0.58 -10.23 2.83
CA PHE A 106 0.26 -9.63 4.13
C PHE A 106 -0.07 -10.67 5.19
N LYS A 107 -0.83 -11.72 4.84
CA LYS A 107 -1.14 -12.83 5.74
C LYS A 107 0.12 -13.57 6.20
N CYS A 108 1.09 -13.75 5.31
CA CYS A 108 2.36 -14.38 5.65
C CYS A 108 3.18 -13.57 6.66
N MET A 109 3.19 -12.24 6.54
CA MET A 109 3.93 -11.35 7.44
C MET A 109 3.19 -11.12 8.76
N TYR A 110 1.93 -10.77 8.72
CA TYR A 110 1.21 -10.20 9.86
C TYR A 110 0.25 -11.19 10.55
N GLY A 111 -0.09 -12.28 9.88
CA GLY A 111 -1.00 -13.30 10.38
C GLY A 111 -2.23 -13.51 9.50
N ALA A 112 -2.63 -14.78 9.34
CA ALA A 112 -3.73 -15.18 8.46
C ALA A 112 -5.10 -15.23 9.18
N THR A 113 -5.15 -15.03 10.49
CA THR A 113 -6.37 -15.08 11.31
C THR A 113 -6.38 -13.95 12.35
N PRO A 114 -7.56 -13.56 12.87
CA PRO A 114 -7.64 -12.57 13.95
C PRO A 114 -6.79 -12.94 15.16
N ALA A 115 -6.76 -14.21 15.54
CA ALA A 115 -5.99 -14.70 16.68
C ALA A 115 -4.47 -14.53 16.44
N ALA A 116 -3.98 -14.90 15.25
CA ALA A 116 -2.58 -14.76 14.91
C ALA A 116 -2.13 -13.29 14.89
N VAL A 117 -2.95 -12.38 14.36
CA VAL A 117 -2.64 -10.94 14.38
C VAL A 117 -2.65 -10.39 15.81
N LYS A 118 -3.68 -10.73 16.61
CA LYS A 118 -3.81 -10.24 18.00
C LYS A 118 -2.60 -10.59 18.88
N GLN A 119 -1.95 -11.73 18.66
CA GLN A 119 -0.74 -12.13 19.40
C GLN A 119 0.44 -11.16 19.18
N ASN A 120 0.43 -10.42 18.09
CA ASN A 120 1.49 -9.50 17.71
C ASN A 120 1.09 -8.02 17.87
N LEU A 121 -0.09 -7.72 18.42
CA LEU A 121 -0.46 -6.34 18.70
C LEU A 121 0.30 -5.79 19.91
N ALA A 122 0.66 -4.53 19.84
CA ALA A 122 1.12 -3.70 20.93
C ALA A 122 0.14 -2.53 21.10
N THR A 123 0.03 -2.03 22.31
CA THR A 123 -0.71 -0.81 22.59
C THR A 123 0.24 0.37 22.58
N ILE A 124 -0.07 1.40 21.79
CA ILE A 124 0.61 2.69 21.82
C ILE A 124 -0.32 3.75 22.44
N THR A 125 0.26 4.84 22.92
CA THR A 125 -0.50 6.03 23.34
C THR A 125 -0.39 7.09 22.25
N TRP A 126 -1.47 7.28 21.53
CA TRP A 126 -1.59 8.31 20.50
C TRP A 126 -1.83 9.66 21.15
N LEU A 127 -1.06 10.70 20.79
CA LEU A 127 -1.12 12.10 21.25
C LEU A 127 -1.24 12.22 22.79
N PRO A 128 -0.26 11.72 23.55
CA PRO A 128 -0.36 11.54 25.01
C PRO A 128 -0.61 12.84 25.79
N GLY A 129 -0.12 13.98 25.34
CA GLY A 129 -0.29 15.27 26.01
C GLY A 129 -1.44 16.12 25.46
N LEU A 130 -1.87 15.89 24.20
CA LEU A 130 -2.89 16.71 23.55
C LEU A 130 -4.29 16.07 23.57
N ALA A 131 -4.39 14.78 23.22
CA ALA A 131 -5.64 14.02 23.14
C ALA A 131 -5.36 12.50 23.26
N PRO A 132 -5.05 12.00 24.45
CA PRO A 132 -4.56 10.64 24.63
C PRO A 132 -5.61 9.60 24.22
N GLN A 133 -5.20 8.69 23.32
CA GLN A 133 -5.97 7.52 22.90
C GLN A 133 -5.09 6.27 22.92
N SER A 134 -5.66 5.16 23.38
CA SER A 134 -5.01 3.84 23.35
C SER A 134 -5.30 3.17 22.01
N LEU A 135 -4.28 2.91 21.20
CA LEU A 135 -4.41 2.28 19.88
C LEU A 135 -3.63 0.97 19.82
N GLN A 136 -4.25 -0.06 19.22
CA GLN A 136 -3.61 -1.36 19.04
C GLN A 136 -3.07 -1.48 17.61
N VAL A 137 -1.75 -1.68 17.48
CA VAL A 137 -1.04 -1.83 16.21
C VAL A 137 -0.10 -3.03 16.26
N THR A 138 0.24 -3.62 15.13
CA THR A 138 1.19 -4.73 15.11
C THR A 138 2.60 -4.26 15.43
N ARG A 139 3.36 -5.09 16.19
CA ARG A 139 4.80 -4.90 16.41
C ARG A 139 5.67 -5.45 15.28
N ILE A 140 5.09 -6.26 14.39
CA ILE A 140 5.81 -6.82 13.25
C ILE A 140 6.27 -5.69 12.34
N ASN A 141 7.49 -5.77 11.84
CA ASN A 141 8.18 -4.73 11.04
C ASN A 141 8.26 -3.36 11.76
N GLY A 142 8.11 -3.32 13.09
CA GLY A 142 8.23 -2.12 13.88
C GLY A 142 7.11 -1.09 13.69
N VAL A 143 5.92 -1.50 13.18
CA VAL A 143 4.80 -0.59 12.89
C VAL A 143 4.39 0.19 14.13
N ASP A 144 4.36 -0.45 15.32
CA ASP A 144 4.07 0.19 16.60
C ASP A 144 5.03 1.36 16.89
N LYS A 145 6.32 1.16 16.66
CA LYS A 145 7.35 2.19 16.88
C LYS A 145 7.22 3.32 15.87
N GLN A 146 6.93 3.00 14.61
CA GLN A 146 6.76 4.02 13.57
C GLN A 146 5.50 4.85 13.81
N LEU A 147 4.39 4.23 14.21
CA LEU A 147 3.17 4.98 14.51
C LEU A 147 3.31 5.81 15.80
N GLN A 148 4.04 5.33 16.82
CA GLN A 148 4.37 6.14 17.98
C GLN A 148 5.23 7.35 17.58
N ALA A 149 6.20 7.17 16.71
CA ALA A 149 7.03 8.28 16.22
C ALA A 149 6.23 9.33 15.43
N VAL A 150 5.23 8.92 14.65
CA VAL A 150 4.24 9.83 14.02
C VAL A 150 3.50 10.61 15.10
N SER A 151 2.99 9.94 16.14
CA SER A 151 2.31 10.57 17.26
C SER A 151 3.19 11.61 17.97
N ASP A 152 4.45 11.27 18.24
CA ASP A 152 5.40 12.15 18.93
C ASP A 152 5.77 13.41 18.10
N GLU A 153 5.75 13.31 16.77
CA GLU A 153 5.93 14.49 15.91
C GLU A 153 4.67 15.35 15.83
N LEU A 154 3.49 14.74 15.70
CA LEU A 154 2.20 15.45 15.68
C LEU A 154 1.89 16.12 17.01
N GLU A 155 2.31 15.55 18.13
CA GLU A 155 2.20 16.13 19.49
C GLU A 155 2.82 17.54 19.57
N LYS A 156 3.85 17.81 18.78
CA LYS A 156 4.55 19.11 18.73
C LYS A 156 3.82 20.15 17.88
N LEU A 157 2.72 19.75 17.23
CA LEU A 157 1.99 20.55 16.24
C LEU A 157 0.50 20.69 16.60
N PRO A 158 0.17 21.38 17.72
CA PRO A 158 -1.22 21.46 18.24
C PRO A 158 -2.22 22.09 17.25
N ALA A 159 -1.73 22.85 16.26
CA ALA A 159 -2.58 23.38 15.17
C ALA A 159 -3.28 22.28 14.35
N PHE A 160 -2.73 21.07 14.32
CA PHE A 160 -3.29 19.92 13.61
C PHE A 160 -4.22 19.05 14.46
N LEU A 161 -4.39 19.35 15.75
CA LEU A 161 -5.17 18.54 16.68
C LEU A 161 -6.57 18.20 16.18
N LYS A 162 -7.25 19.14 15.51
CA LYS A 162 -8.58 18.90 14.95
C LYS A 162 -8.64 17.76 13.93
N TYR A 163 -7.53 17.51 13.21
CA TYR A 163 -7.45 16.45 12.19
C TYR A 163 -7.06 15.09 12.78
N VAL A 164 -6.28 15.08 13.87
CA VAL A 164 -5.63 13.87 14.39
C VAL A 164 -6.05 13.49 15.80
N GLY A 165 -6.68 14.40 16.55
CA GLY A 165 -7.01 14.24 17.98
C GLY A 165 -8.14 13.24 18.29
N LYS A 166 -8.85 12.77 17.27
CA LYS A 166 -9.87 11.72 17.33
C LYS A 166 -9.55 10.64 16.29
N ALA A 167 -8.56 9.79 16.56
CA ALA A 167 -8.31 8.65 15.67
C ALA A 167 -9.53 7.72 15.67
N ALA A 168 -10.03 7.37 14.48
CA ALA A 168 -11.17 6.47 14.34
C ALA A 168 -10.80 5.00 14.54
N GLY A 169 -9.50 4.69 14.56
CA GLY A 169 -9.00 3.38 14.99
C GLY A 169 -7.87 2.83 14.13
N THR A 170 -7.33 1.71 14.61
CA THR A 170 -6.21 1.00 13.98
C THR A 170 -6.61 -0.44 13.66
N PHE A 171 -6.46 -1.38 14.61
CA PHE A 171 -6.80 -2.79 14.39
C PHE A 171 -8.31 -3.02 14.36
N ASN A 172 -8.78 -3.56 13.23
CA ASN A 172 -10.16 -4.04 13.06
C ASN A 172 -10.20 -5.14 12.00
N TRP A 173 -10.43 -6.39 12.43
CA TRP A 173 -10.48 -7.52 11.51
C TRP A 173 -11.78 -7.50 10.68
N ARG A 174 -11.69 -7.10 9.45
CA ARG A 174 -12.82 -6.99 8.52
C ARG A 174 -12.38 -7.04 7.07
N VAL A 175 -13.32 -7.28 6.17
CA VAL A 175 -13.15 -7.02 4.74
C VAL A 175 -13.50 -5.56 4.41
N ILE A 176 -13.01 -5.08 3.29
CA ILE A 176 -13.41 -3.77 2.72
C ILE A 176 -14.86 -3.88 2.26
N LYS A 177 -15.69 -2.91 2.64
CA LYS A 177 -17.12 -2.89 2.30
C LYS A 177 -17.33 -3.01 0.79
N GLY A 178 -18.21 -3.94 0.38
CA GLY A 178 -18.50 -4.23 -1.03
C GLY A 178 -17.52 -5.18 -1.72
N THR A 179 -16.53 -5.72 -0.97
CA THR A 179 -15.52 -6.64 -1.52
C THR A 179 -15.31 -7.86 -0.64
N THR A 180 -14.50 -8.83 -1.11
CA THR A 180 -14.02 -9.97 -0.30
C THR A 180 -12.59 -9.74 0.22
N ARG A 181 -11.97 -8.60 -0.10
CA ARG A 181 -10.58 -8.28 0.22
C ARG A 181 -10.42 -7.87 1.69
N PRO A 182 -9.43 -8.39 2.43
CA PRO A 182 -9.14 -7.93 3.78
C PRO A 182 -8.76 -6.44 3.79
N SER A 183 -9.25 -5.71 4.78
CA SER A 183 -8.77 -4.36 5.07
C SER A 183 -7.35 -4.43 5.67
N THR A 184 -6.49 -3.44 5.43
CA THR A 184 -5.18 -3.32 6.09
C THR A 184 -5.28 -3.13 7.60
N HIS A 185 -6.41 -2.61 8.09
CA HIS A 185 -6.74 -2.62 9.52
C HIS A 185 -6.77 -4.03 10.11
N SER A 186 -7.13 -5.06 9.33
CA SER A 186 -7.12 -6.46 9.78
C SER A 186 -5.72 -6.94 10.21
N TYR A 187 -4.68 -6.33 9.68
CA TYR A 187 -3.29 -6.65 10.01
C TYR A 187 -2.69 -5.76 11.11
N GLY A 188 -3.42 -4.73 11.57
CA GLY A 188 -2.94 -3.74 12.53
C GLY A 188 -1.85 -2.83 11.96
N ILE A 189 -1.83 -2.59 10.65
CA ILE A 189 -0.84 -1.76 9.95
C ILE A 189 -1.41 -0.42 9.46
N ALA A 190 -2.67 -0.13 9.76
CA ALA A 190 -3.35 1.08 9.31
C ALA A 190 -3.94 1.86 10.48
N ILE A 191 -4.11 3.16 10.26
CA ILE A 191 -4.82 4.08 11.14
C ILE A 191 -5.75 4.95 10.32
N ASP A 192 -6.97 5.14 10.81
CA ASP A 192 -7.87 6.19 10.35
C ASP A 192 -7.83 7.35 11.36
N ILE A 193 -7.47 8.55 10.89
CA ILE A 193 -7.50 9.78 11.69
C ILE A 193 -8.93 10.33 11.78
N ASN A 194 -9.11 11.55 12.30
CA ASN A 194 -10.42 12.11 12.56
C ASN A 194 -11.33 12.19 11.31
N THR A 195 -12.40 11.40 11.30
CA THR A 195 -13.36 11.31 10.21
C THR A 195 -14.16 12.60 9.99
N ASP A 196 -14.30 13.45 11.02
CA ASP A 196 -15.04 14.73 10.91
C ASP A 196 -14.40 15.70 9.90
N PHE A 197 -13.11 15.55 9.62
CA PHE A 197 -12.33 16.35 8.67
C PHE A 197 -11.88 15.58 7.44
N SER A 198 -12.39 14.38 7.23
CA SER A 198 -11.95 13.47 6.17
C SER A 198 -13.02 13.32 5.10
N ASN A 199 -12.61 12.79 3.97
CA ASN A 199 -13.44 12.45 2.83
C ASN A 199 -13.15 11.03 2.38
N TYR A 200 -14.19 10.31 1.98
CA TYR A 200 -14.08 8.96 1.46
C TYR A 200 -14.92 8.83 0.19
N TRP A 201 -14.31 8.34 -0.88
CA TRP A 201 -14.94 8.30 -2.20
C TRP A 201 -16.31 7.62 -2.23
N GLN A 202 -16.52 6.55 -1.43
CA GLN A 202 -17.82 5.86 -1.36
C GLN A 202 -18.90 6.73 -0.71
N TRP A 203 -18.54 7.51 0.31
CA TRP A 203 -19.50 8.39 0.98
C TRP A 203 -19.87 9.56 0.11
N ASP A 204 -18.87 10.21 -0.48
CA ASP A 204 -19.07 11.42 -1.28
C ASP A 204 -19.82 11.11 -2.58
N ASN A 205 -19.57 9.94 -3.20
CA ASN A 205 -20.17 9.53 -4.46
C ASN A 205 -21.36 8.55 -4.31
N LYS A 206 -21.69 8.12 -3.09
CA LYS A 206 -22.81 7.19 -2.76
C LYS A 206 -22.77 5.91 -3.61
N THR A 207 -21.59 5.33 -3.79
CA THR A 207 -21.34 4.13 -4.59
C THR A 207 -20.25 3.27 -3.98
N THR A 208 -20.30 1.97 -4.25
CA THR A 208 -19.21 1.00 -3.96
C THR A 208 -18.62 0.42 -5.24
N ASP A 209 -19.09 0.86 -6.40
CA ASP A 209 -18.63 0.39 -7.70
C ASP A 209 -17.27 1.03 -8.05
N GLU A 210 -16.21 0.24 -7.95
CA GLU A 210 -14.82 0.64 -8.22
C GLU A 210 -14.56 0.90 -9.72
N ASN A 211 -15.47 0.54 -10.63
CA ASN A 211 -15.35 0.86 -12.05
C ASN A 211 -16.03 2.18 -12.42
N ARG A 212 -16.78 2.77 -11.47
CA ARG A 212 -17.46 4.04 -11.69
C ARG A 212 -16.47 5.20 -11.67
N LYS A 213 -16.59 6.11 -12.66
CA LYS A 213 -15.85 7.37 -12.63
C LYS A 213 -16.25 8.22 -11.46
N ILE A 214 -15.23 8.72 -10.74
CA ILE A 214 -15.36 9.62 -9.61
C ILE A 214 -15.12 11.05 -10.12
N PRO A 215 -16.16 11.90 -10.16
CA PRO A 215 -16.02 13.23 -10.79
C PRO A 215 -15.16 14.18 -9.96
N ASP A 216 -15.29 14.14 -8.63
CA ASP A 216 -14.68 15.11 -7.74
C ASP A 216 -13.79 14.45 -6.72
N TYR A 217 -12.55 14.97 -6.62
CA TYR A 217 -11.62 14.67 -5.56
C TYR A 217 -11.74 15.73 -4.48
N VAL A 218 -11.96 15.31 -3.24
CA VAL A 218 -12.06 16.21 -2.09
C VAL A 218 -11.03 15.82 -1.03
N ASN A 219 -10.24 16.80 -0.60
CA ASN A 219 -9.31 16.66 0.50
C ASN A 219 -9.32 17.88 1.42
N ARG A 220 -9.36 17.64 2.73
CA ARG A 220 -9.23 18.66 3.78
C ARG A 220 -8.02 18.41 4.69
N ILE A 221 -7.31 17.31 4.51
CA ILE A 221 -6.15 16.95 5.34
C ILE A 221 -4.92 17.74 4.86
N PRO A 222 -4.22 18.48 5.75
CA PRO A 222 -2.99 19.18 5.43
C PRO A 222 -1.87 18.21 5.01
N PHE A 223 -1.12 18.61 3.97
CA PHE A 223 -0.01 17.78 3.47
C PHE A 223 1.15 17.66 4.46
N GLU A 224 1.26 18.56 5.42
CA GLU A 224 2.23 18.49 6.52
C GLU A 224 1.99 17.25 7.39
N ILE A 225 0.73 16.90 7.66
CA ILE A 225 0.37 15.64 8.34
C ILE A 225 0.79 14.44 7.48
N VAL A 226 0.48 14.48 6.18
CA VAL A 226 0.84 13.41 5.23
C VAL A 226 2.36 13.20 5.19
N ALA A 227 3.14 14.29 5.15
CA ALA A 227 4.60 14.23 5.13
C ALA A 227 5.19 13.56 6.38
N ILE A 228 4.60 13.79 7.56
CA ILE A 228 5.01 13.13 8.80
C ILE A 228 4.76 11.61 8.70
N PHE A 229 3.61 11.20 8.24
CA PHE A 229 3.31 9.78 8.06
C PHE A 229 4.22 9.11 7.02
N GLU A 230 4.45 9.77 5.87
CA GLU A 230 5.35 9.27 4.82
C GLU A 230 6.80 9.10 5.29
N LYS A 231 7.29 10.00 6.14
CA LYS A 231 8.61 9.90 6.77
C LYS A 231 8.76 8.63 7.59
N HIS A 232 7.68 8.14 8.19
CA HIS A 232 7.63 6.96 9.04
C HIS A 232 7.10 5.71 8.32
N GLY A 233 7.10 5.68 6.99
CA GLY A 233 6.79 4.48 6.22
C GLY A 233 5.30 4.24 5.94
N PHE A 234 4.43 5.20 6.22
CA PHE A 234 3.01 5.11 5.94
C PHE A 234 2.66 5.82 4.64
N ILE A 235 1.94 5.17 3.76
CA ILE A 235 1.29 5.81 2.61
C ILE A 235 -0.07 6.37 3.03
N TRP A 236 -0.60 7.31 2.23
CA TRP A 236 -1.86 8.00 2.50
C TRP A 236 -2.91 7.69 1.43
N GLY A 237 -4.10 7.26 1.85
CA GLY A 237 -5.23 6.97 0.98
C GLY A 237 -5.82 8.18 0.24
N GLY A 238 -5.46 9.40 0.66
CA GLY A 238 -5.81 10.61 -0.07
C GLY A 238 -5.07 10.78 -1.40
N LYS A 239 -4.08 9.94 -1.71
CA LYS A 239 -3.38 9.90 -3.01
C LYS A 239 -3.96 8.86 -3.97
N TRP A 240 -5.05 8.23 -3.62
CA TRP A 240 -5.76 7.29 -4.48
C TRP A 240 -6.84 8.00 -5.30
N TYR A 241 -7.10 7.51 -6.50
CA TYR A 241 -8.28 7.92 -7.26
C TYR A 241 -9.56 7.63 -6.48
N HIS A 242 -9.65 6.45 -5.88
CA HIS A 242 -10.67 6.07 -4.90
C HIS A 242 -10.24 6.54 -3.50
N TYR A 243 -10.17 7.84 -3.33
CA TYR A 243 -9.59 8.49 -2.15
C TYR A 243 -10.23 8.08 -0.83
N ASP A 244 -9.36 7.94 0.17
CA ASP A 244 -9.71 7.72 1.57
C ASP A 244 -8.80 8.60 2.43
N THR A 245 -9.23 9.84 2.70
CA THR A 245 -8.33 10.86 3.24
C THR A 245 -8.07 10.71 4.74
N MET A 246 -8.84 9.85 5.46
CA MET A 246 -8.55 9.51 6.84
C MET A 246 -7.49 8.42 6.96
N HIS A 247 -7.32 7.61 5.91
CA HIS A 247 -6.61 6.35 5.94
C HIS A 247 -5.12 6.50 5.67
N PHE A 248 -4.32 5.98 6.61
CA PHE A 248 -2.86 5.78 6.43
C PHE A 248 -2.53 4.32 6.68
N GLU A 249 -1.65 3.73 5.85
CA GLU A 249 -1.22 2.33 6.03
C GLU A 249 0.29 2.18 5.86
N TYR A 250 0.90 1.33 6.69
CA TYR A 250 2.35 1.09 6.67
C TYR A 250 2.75 0.27 5.47
N ARG A 251 3.41 0.91 4.51
CA ARG A 251 3.80 0.37 3.21
C ARG A 251 5.19 0.91 2.80
N PRO A 252 6.23 0.60 3.59
CA PRO A 252 7.57 1.14 3.34
C PRO A 252 8.13 0.76 1.97
N GLU A 253 7.72 -0.35 1.38
CA GLU A 253 8.12 -0.79 0.05
C GLU A 253 7.67 0.15 -1.07
N LEU A 254 6.59 0.90 -0.86
CA LEU A 254 6.10 1.89 -1.83
C LEU A 254 6.80 3.25 -1.67
N LEU A 255 7.47 3.47 -0.54
CA LEU A 255 8.19 4.70 -0.20
C LEU A 255 9.70 4.57 -0.36
N ALA A 256 10.20 3.34 -0.57
CA ALA A 256 11.63 3.08 -0.79
C ALA A 256 12.07 3.58 -2.17
N ASP A 257 13.20 4.29 -2.19
CA ASP A 257 13.90 4.70 -3.41
C ASP A 257 14.70 3.53 -3.98
#